data_353f2aee265fbb97992f59cac3b57097
#
_entry.id   353f2aee265fbb97992f59cac3b57097
#
_cell.length_a   1.000
_cell.length_b   1.000
_cell.length_c   1.000
_cell.angle_alpha   90.00
_cell.angle_beta   90.00
_cell.angle_gamma   90.00
#
_symmetry.space_group_name_H-M   'P 1'
#
loop_
_entity.id
_entity.type
_entity.pdbx_description
1 polymer ?
#
loop_
_entity_poly.entity_id
_entity_poly.type
_entity_poly.pdbx_seq_one_letter_code
_entity_poly.pdbx_strand_id
1 'polypeptide(L)'
;MQINTVLRKKEKELGISIITISDEPYRELVYDNTEVPWVPDFIDKTVVVYSYSKSLSLPGERIGWILIPNEIEEFEDFVAALTIANRCSGSVNAPSLMQRVIGRCVDVKIDIEYYDRNRILLLEIMREAGIEVLAPKGAFYIFLKSPIADDVRFCEICKKYNILLVPGSAFGKSGYARLSYCVSYNMIEASKRAFIELGKEFID
;
A
#
# COMPACT_ATOMS: atom_id res chain seq x y z
N MET A 1 18.06 -6.51 10.37
CA MET A 1 19.47 -7.03 10.47
C MET A 1 19.93 -7.77 9.20
N GLN A 2 19.28 -8.83 8.74
CA GLN A 2 19.76 -9.60 7.56
C GLN A 2 19.83 -8.77 6.28
N ILE A 3 18.80 -7.96 5.96
CA ILE A 3 18.77 -7.13 4.74
C ILE A 3 19.93 -6.14 4.76
N ASN A 4 20.13 -5.40 5.85
CA ASN A 4 21.23 -4.44 5.95
C ASN A 4 22.60 -5.11 5.73
N THR A 5 22.82 -6.27 6.33
CA THR A 5 24.07 -7.04 6.16
C THR A 5 24.31 -7.38 4.68
N VAL A 6 23.27 -7.82 3.97
CA VAL A 6 23.36 -8.15 2.53
C VAL A 6 23.66 -6.90 1.70
N LEU A 7 22.97 -5.78 1.97
CA LEU A 7 23.20 -4.52 1.27
C LEU A 7 24.62 -4.02 1.45
N ARG A 8 25.10 -3.93 2.70
CA ARG A 8 26.47 -3.48 3.00
C ARG A 8 27.54 -4.40 2.41
N LYS A 9 27.28 -5.71 2.36
CA LYS A 9 28.17 -6.65 1.66
C LYS A 9 28.21 -6.38 0.16
N LYS A 10 27.05 -6.14 -0.47
CA LYS A 10 26.98 -5.87 -1.91
C LYS A 10 27.62 -4.52 -2.29
N GLU A 11 27.48 -3.50 -1.47
CA GLU A 11 28.20 -2.24 -1.68
C GLU A 11 29.71 -2.46 -1.77
N LYS A 12 30.27 -3.23 -0.83
CA LYS A 12 31.72 -3.54 -0.81
C LYS A 12 32.15 -4.36 -2.01
N GLU A 13 31.33 -5.33 -2.43
CA GLU A 13 31.63 -6.19 -3.59
C GLU A 13 31.59 -5.42 -4.91
N LEU A 14 30.68 -4.44 -5.03
CA LEU A 14 30.42 -3.72 -6.27
C LEU A 14 31.13 -2.35 -6.34
N GLY A 15 31.65 -1.85 -5.23
CA GLY A 15 32.24 -0.52 -5.13
C GLY A 15 31.25 0.63 -5.36
N ILE A 16 29.98 0.43 -4.98
CA ILE A 16 28.89 1.40 -5.14
C ILE A 16 28.22 1.67 -3.80
N SER A 17 27.52 2.80 -3.67
CA SER A 17 26.60 3.08 -2.56
C SER A 17 25.20 2.60 -2.91
N ILE A 18 24.53 1.89 -2.00
CA ILE A 18 23.15 1.41 -2.18
C ILE A 18 22.25 2.14 -1.17
N ILE A 19 21.37 2.98 -1.70
CA ILE A 19 20.36 3.69 -0.91
C ILE A 19 19.08 2.84 -0.89
N THR A 20 18.51 2.67 0.29
CA THR A 20 17.21 2.02 0.46
C THR A 20 16.12 3.09 0.43
N ILE A 21 15.03 2.84 -0.27
CA ILE A 21 13.83 3.69 -0.23
C ILE A 21 12.73 2.91 0.48
N SER A 22 12.25 3.45 1.60
CA SER A 22 11.09 2.93 2.32
C SER A 22 9.87 3.77 1.99
N ASP A 23 8.92 3.20 1.26
CA ASP A 23 7.65 3.84 0.90
C ASP A 23 6.58 3.48 1.93
N GLU A 24 6.21 4.43 2.80
CA GLU A 24 5.45 4.17 4.03
C GLU A 24 4.06 4.87 4.10
N PRO A 25 3.28 4.99 3.04
CA PRO A 25 1.97 5.67 3.10
C PRO A 25 0.90 4.88 3.87
N TYR A 26 1.15 3.60 4.19
CA TYR A 26 0.21 2.71 4.90
C TYR A 26 0.64 2.39 6.33
N ARG A 27 1.65 3.06 6.85
CA ARG A 27 2.27 2.75 8.14
C ARG A 27 1.27 2.68 9.30
N GLU A 28 0.28 3.59 9.33
CA GLU A 28 -0.74 3.67 10.36
C GLU A 28 -1.93 2.71 10.13
N LEU A 29 -2.05 2.16 8.92
CA LEU A 29 -3.13 1.26 8.55
C LEU A 29 -2.76 -0.19 8.83
N VAL A 30 -2.82 -0.59 10.09
CA VAL A 30 -2.47 -1.93 10.56
C VAL A 30 -3.54 -2.50 11.48
N TYR A 31 -3.68 -3.81 11.47
CA TYR A 31 -4.69 -4.57 12.21
C TYR A 31 -4.02 -5.57 13.16
N ASP A 32 -4.83 -6.11 14.07
CA ASP A 32 -4.42 -7.22 14.95
C ASP A 32 -3.17 -6.87 15.78
N ASN A 33 -3.04 -5.59 16.23
CA ASN A 33 -1.87 -5.08 16.96
C ASN A 33 -0.53 -5.32 16.25
N THR A 34 -0.53 -5.34 14.93
CA THR A 34 0.69 -5.52 14.14
C THR A 34 1.59 -4.30 14.32
N GLU A 35 2.83 -4.54 14.72
CA GLU A 35 3.85 -3.50 14.79
C GLU A 35 4.52 -3.31 13.42
N VAL A 36 4.64 -2.06 12.99
CA VAL A 36 5.41 -1.69 11.79
C VAL A 36 6.74 -1.10 12.24
N PRO A 37 7.86 -1.79 11.99
CA PRO A 37 9.16 -1.30 12.39
C PRO A 37 9.50 0.01 11.65
N TRP A 38 10.26 0.89 12.30
CA TRP A 38 10.84 2.05 11.64
C TRP A 38 12.08 1.59 10.86
N VAL A 39 11.97 1.53 9.53
CA VAL A 39 13.01 0.92 8.67
C VAL A 39 14.41 1.53 8.87
N PRO A 40 14.56 2.86 9.06
CA PRO A 40 15.87 3.47 9.32
C PRO A 40 16.60 2.92 10.56
N ASP A 41 15.91 2.41 11.57
CA ASP A 41 16.53 1.80 12.75
C ASP A 41 17.25 0.48 12.44
N PHE A 42 16.95 -0.12 11.28
CA PHE A 42 17.44 -1.45 10.91
C PHE A 42 18.27 -1.47 9.63
N ILE A 43 18.10 -0.48 8.78
CA ILE A 43 18.76 -0.41 7.47
C ILE A 43 19.37 0.97 7.27
N ASP A 44 20.69 1.01 7.21
CA ASP A 44 21.46 2.23 6.99
C ASP A 44 21.15 2.84 5.61
N LYS A 45 21.35 4.15 5.48
CA LYS A 45 21.11 4.89 4.23
C LYS A 45 19.66 4.72 3.71
N THR A 46 18.68 4.71 4.61
CA THR A 46 17.27 4.58 4.24
C THR A 46 16.63 5.97 4.10
N VAL A 47 16.20 6.29 2.89
CA VAL A 47 15.32 7.42 2.59
C VAL A 47 13.88 6.95 2.81
N VAL A 48 13.10 7.72 3.60
CA VAL A 48 11.68 7.41 3.81
C VAL A 48 10.82 8.34 2.96
N VAL A 49 9.89 7.76 2.23
CA VAL A 49 8.86 8.48 1.46
C VAL A 49 7.52 8.26 2.12
N TYR A 50 6.80 9.33 2.41
CA TYR A 50 5.52 9.28 3.10
C TYR A 50 4.47 10.13 2.41
N SER A 51 3.20 9.73 2.52
CA SER A 51 2.06 10.47 1.97
C SER A 51 0.88 10.47 2.93
N TYR A 52 0.25 11.62 3.12
CA TYR A 52 -1.00 11.77 3.87
C TYR A 52 -2.24 11.30 3.10
N SER A 53 -2.06 10.76 1.91
CA SER A 53 -3.15 10.22 1.09
C SER A 53 -3.95 9.12 1.78
N LYS A 54 -3.32 8.38 2.72
CA LYS A 54 -3.94 7.24 3.41
C LYS A 54 -4.21 7.55 4.88
N SER A 55 -3.21 7.99 5.62
CA SER A 55 -3.31 8.26 7.05
C SER A 55 -4.30 9.36 7.42
N LEU A 56 -4.49 10.36 6.56
CA LEU A 56 -5.48 11.43 6.74
C LEU A 56 -6.60 11.42 5.70
N SER A 57 -6.67 10.39 4.85
CA SER A 57 -7.67 10.29 3.76
C SER A 57 -7.67 11.52 2.82
N LEU A 58 -6.49 12.07 2.53
CA LEU A 58 -6.30 13.28 1.72
C LEU A 58 -5.58 12.98 0.38
N PRO A 59 -6.02 12.02 -0.44
CA PRO A 59 -5.31 11.68 -1.68
C PRO A 59 -5.36 12.81 -2.72
N GLY A 60 -6.42 13.64 -2.72
CA GLY A 60 -6.59 14.76 -3.63
C GLY A 60 -5.70 15.95 -3.33
N GLU A 61 -5.24 16.11 -2.10
CA GLU A 61 -4.48 17.28 -1.64
C GLU A 61 -3.00 17.24 -2.00
N ARG A 62 -2.53 16.10 -2.52
CA ARG A 62 -1.17 15.91 -3.06
C ARG A 62 -0.06 16.37 -2.11
N ILE A 63 -0.08 15.88 -0.87
CA ILE A 63 0.88 16.24 0.16
C ILE A 63 1.52 15.01 0.83
N GLY A 64 2.82 15.10 1.02
CA GLY A 64 3.66 14.09 1.68
C GLY A 64 5.01 14.70 2.04
N TRP A 65 5.93 13.89 2.49
CA TRP A 65 7.30 14.30 2.82
C TRP A 65 8.31 13.21 2.48
N ILE A 66 9.55 13.60 2.33
CA ILE A 66 10.69 12.71 2.19
C ILE A 66 11.65 13.01 3.36
N LEU A 67 12.04 11.97 4.08
CA LEU A 67 13.10 12.04 5.09
C LEU A 67 14.39 11.48 4.49
N ILE A 68 15.44 12.28 4.56
CA ILE A 68 16.78 11.93 4.07
C ILE A 68 17.70 11.91 5.29
N PRO A 69 18.31 10.77 5.64
CA PRO A 69 19.25 10.73 6.75
C PRO A 69 20.55 11.45 6.41
N ASN A 70 21.13 12.14 7.40
CA ASN A 70 22.37 12.93 7.24
C ASN A 70 23.59 12.04 6.91
N GLU A 71 23.50 10.75 7.12
CA GLU A 71 24.56 9.76 6.87
C GLU A 71 24.68 9.37 5.39
N ILE A 72 23.80 9.88 4.52
CA ILE A 72 23.94 9.69 3.08
C ILE A 72 25.18 10.45 2.58
N GLU A 73 26.03 9.76 1.84
CA GLU A 73 27.18 10.36 1.18
C GLU A 73 26.74 11.48 0.25
N GLU A 74 27.50 12.60 0.23
CA GLU A 74 27.17 13.78 -0.57
C GLU A 74 25.77 14.32 -0.28
N PHE A 75 25.37 14.39 1.00
CA PHE A 75 24.02 14.74 1.46
C PHE A 75 23.45 15.99 0.79
N GLU A 76 24.21 17.07 0.70
CA GLU A 76 23.77 18.35 0.10
C GLU A 76 23.46 18.18 -1.41
N ASP A 77 24.31 17.47 -2.13
CA ASP A 77 24.11 17.20 -3.55
C ASP A 77 22.92 16.26 -3.77
N PHE A 78 22.74 15.28 -2.88
CA PHE A 78 21.58 14.39 -2.91
C PHE A 78 20.26 15.16 -2.71
N VAL A 79 20.20 16.07 -1.72
CA VAL A 79 19.04 16.94 -1.47
C VAL A 79 18.79 17.87 -2.66
N ALA A 80 19.85 18.45 -3.23
CA ALA A 80 19.74 19.31 -4.41
C ALA A 80 19.19 18.53 -5.62
N ALA A 81 19.69 17.33 -5.87
CA ALA A 81 19.22 16.46 -6.94
C ALA A 81 17.75 16.08 -6.79
N LEU A 82 17.31 15.71 -5.58
CA LEU A 82 15.90 15.43 -5.29
C LEU A 82 15.00 16.65 -5.50
N THR A 83 15.48 17.84 -5.11
CA THR A 83 14.75 19.10 -5.32
C THR A 83 14.57 19.38 -6.81
N ILE A 84 15.59 19.15 -7.64
CA ILE A 84 15.52 19.30 -9.09
C ILE A 84 14.57 18.26 -9.68
N ALA A 85 14.69 16.98 -9.28
CA ALA A 85 13.84 15.91 -9.75
C ALA A 85 12.35 16.17 -9.44
N ASN A 86 12.04 16.67 -8.24
CA ASN A 86 10.68 17.06 -7.85
C ASN A 86 10.13 18.18 -8.76
N ARG A 87 10.94 19.18 -9.08
CA ARG A 87 10.56 20.27 -10.02
C ARG A 87 10.34 19.74 -11.43
N CYS A 88 11.21 18.86 -11.93
CA CYS A 88 11.10 18.26 -13.24
C CYS A 88 9.85 17.39 -13.39
N SER A 89 9.40 16.76 -12.30
CA SER A 89 8.14 15.98 -12.28
C SER A 89 6.87 16.85 -12.27
N GLY A 90 7.00 18.18 -12.22
CA GLY A 90 5.90 19.14 -12.19
C GLY A 90 5.34 19.43 -10.79
N SER A 91 5.93 18.88 -9.74
CA SER A 91 5.48 19.03 -8.35
C SER A 91 6.45 19.88 -7.55
N VAL A 92 6.46 21.20 -7.77
CA VAL A 92 7.47 22.09 -7.15
C VAL A 92 7.39 22.09 -5.63
N ASN A 93 6.19 22.28 -5.07
CA ASN A 93 5.91 22.27 -3.63
C ASN A 93 4.49 21.80 -3.37
N ALA A 94 4.25 21.22 -2.19
CA ALA A 94 2.89 21.00 -1.72
C ALA A 94 2.18 22.35 -1.49
N PRO A 95 0.84 22.43 -1.69
CA PRO A 95 0.08 23.67 -1.47
C PRO A 95 0.30 24.24 -0.07
N SER A 96 0.62 25.53 0.04
CA SER A 96 0.98 26.18 1.32
C SER A 96 -0.13 26.09 2.37
N LEU A 97 -1.41 26.15 1.94
CA LEU A 97 -2.54 25.94 2.83
C LEU A 97 -2.52 24.54 3.44
N MET A 98 -2.30 23.52 2.62
CA MET A 98 -2.26 22.13 3.10
C MET A 98 -1.08 21.85 4.02
N GLN A 99 0.08 22.45 3.78
CA GLN A 99 1.21 22.35 4.71
C GLN A 99 0.83 22.87 6.11
N ARG A 100 0.09 24.00 6.19
CA ARG A 100 -0.38 24.56 7.47
C ARG A 100 -1.48 23.70 8.11
N VAL A 101 -2.37 23.10 7.33
CA VAL A 101 -3.40 22.18 7.81
C VAL A 101 -2.73 20.94 8.41
N ILE A 102 -1.82 20.30 7.67
CA ILE A 102 -1.10 19.12 8.15
C ILE A 102 -0.34 19.41 9.43
N GLY A 103 0.34 20.57 9.53
CA GLY A 103 1.04 20.96 10.76
C GLY A 103 0.15 21.06 12.01
N ARG A 104 -1.20 21.12 11.84
CA ARG A 104 -2.17 21.08 12.94
C ARG A 104 -2.83 19.72 13.11
N CYS A 105 -2.58 18.79 12.21
CA CYS A 105 -3.17 17.45 12.17
C CYS A 105 -2.15 16.34 12.42
N VAL A 106 -0.96 16.66 12.91
CA VAL A 106 0.13 15.69 13.12
C VAL A 106 -0.28 14.55 14.06
N ASP A 107 -1.10 14.85 15.06
CA ASP A 107 -1.56 13.87 16.07
C ASP A 107 -2.90 13.21 15.70
N VAL A 108 -3.49 13.57 14.56
CA VAL A 108 -4.76 13.00 14.10
C VAL A 108 -4.51 11.58 13.61
N LYS A 109 -5.28 10.64 14.13
CA LYS A 109 -5.22 9.23 13.75
C LYS A 109 -6.36 8.90 12.80
N ILE A 110 -6.07 8.01 11.86
CA ILE A 110 -7.07 7.41 10.99
C ILE A 110 -8.03 6.53 11.82
N ASP A 111 -9.29 6.45 11.41
CA ASP A 111 -10.26 5.51 11.96
C ASP A 111 -9.95 4.09 11.48
N ILE A 112 -9.10 3.39 12.24
CA ILE A 112 -8.70 2.01 11.95
C ILE A 112 -9.89 1.06 12.07
N GLU A 113 -10.81 1.30 13.02
CA GLU A 113 -11.98 0.43 13.24
C GLU A 113 -12.91 0.44 12.03
N TYR A 114 -13.01 1.57 11.32
CA TYR A 114 -13.75 1.66 10.07
C TYR A 114 -13.21 0.69 9.00
N TYR A 115 -11.91 0.63 8.84
CA TYR A 115 -11.29 -0.27 7.86
C TYR A 115 -11.27 -1.71 8.33
N ASP A 116 -11.08 -1.95 9.61
CA ASP A 116 -11.02 -3.31 10.16
C ASP A 116 -12.37 -4.03 10.10
N ARG A 117 -13.46 -3.35 10.43
CA ARG A 117 -14.82 -3.94 10.25
C ARG A 117 -15.12 -4.27 8.78
N ASN A 118 -14.64 -3.43 7.84
CA ASN A 118 -14.78 -3.69 6.41
C ASN A 118 -13.96 -4.92 6.00
N ARG A 119 -12.73 -5.04 6.51
CA ARG A 119 -11.85 -6.18 6.32
C ARG A 119 -12.50 -7.47 6.81
N ILE A 120 -13.00 -7.47 8.02
CA ILE A 120 -13.63 -8.64 8.66
C ILE A 120 -14.84 -9.10 7.85
N LEU A 121 -15.76 -8.18 7.54
CA LEU A 121 -16.94 -8.52 6.73
C LEU A 121 -16.55 -9.09 5.37
N LEU A 122 -15.58 -8.49 4.69
CA LEU A 122 -15.15 -8.97 3.38
C LEU A 122 -14.49 -10.36 3.44
N LEU A 123 -13.69 -10.63 4.49
CA LEU A 123 -13.10 -11.96 4.72
C LEU A 123 -14.17 -13.03 4.97
N GLU A 124 -15.24 -12.69 5.68
CA GLU A 124 -16.39 -13.57 5.89
C GLU A 124 -17.11 -13.87 4.55
N ILE A 125 -17.33 -12.84 3.75
CA ILE A 125 -17.92 -12.98 2.42
C ILE A 125 -17.06 -13.89 1.51
N MET A 126 -15.74 -13.69 1.50
CA MET A 126 -14.81 -14.52 0.71
C MET A 126 -14.87 -15.98 1.15
N ARG A 127 -14.88 -16.23 2.47
CA ARG A 127 -15.00 -17.58 3.03
C ARG A 127 -16.32 -18.25 2.61
N GLU A 128 -17.44 -17.54 2.69
CA GLU A 128 -18.75 -18.06 2.28
C GLU A 128 -18.83 -18.32 0.76
N ALA A 129 -18.13 -17.51 -0.03
CA ALA A 129 -18.05 -17.67 -1.48
C ALA A 129 -17.05 -18.75 -1.93
N GLY A 130 -16.31 -19.38 -1.00
CA GLY A 130 -15.27 -20.36 -1.32
C GLY A 130 -14.03 -19.77 -2.01
N ILE A 131 -13.81 -18.45 -1.88
CA ILE A 131 -12.66 -17.75 -2.48
C ILE A 131 -11.50 -17.72 -1.49
N GLU A 132 -10.36 -18.28 -1.90
CA GLU A 132 -9.15 -18.33 -1.07
C GLU A 132 -8.50 -16.94 -0.94
N VAL A 133 -8.33 -16.47 0.29
CA VAL A 133 -7.69 -15.19 0.61
C VAL A 133 -6.74 -15.33 1.77
N LEU A 134 -5.64 -14.56 1.73
CA LEU A 134 -4.79 -14.33 2.89
C LEU A 134 -5.29 -13.08 3.61
N ALA A 135 -5.63 -13.21 4.89
CA ALA A 135 -6.07 -12.07 5.71
C ALA A 135 -4.95 -11.00 5.78
N PRO A 136 -5.22 -9.77 5.32
CA PRO A 136 -4.22 -8.70 5.37
C PRO A 136 -4.05 -8.22 6.82
N LYS A 137 -2.81 -7.92 7.20
CA LYS A 137 -2.47 -7.31 8.49
C LYS A 137 -2.31 -5.80 8.40
N GLY A 138 -2.48 -5.22 7.24
CA GLY A 138 -2.36 -3.79 6.99
C GLY A 138 -2.93 -3.37 5.65
N ALA A 139 -2.92 -2.07 5.38
CA ALA A 139 -3.54 -1.41 4.22
C ALA A 139 -5.05 -1.67 4.14
N PHE A 140 -5.66 -1.43 2.99
CA PHE A 140 -7.08 -1.68 2.74
C PHE A 140 -7.29 -2.49 1.44
N TYR A 141 -6.41 -3.47 1.23
CA TYR A 141 -6.48 -4.37 0.09
C TYR A 141 -6.48 -5.83 0.54
N ILE A 142 -7.27 -6.64 -0.15
CA ILE A 142 -7.16 -8.09 -0.12
C ILE A 142 -6.52 -8.53 -1.44
N PHE A 143 -5.57 -9.45 -1.34
CA PHE A 143 -4.96 -10.09 -2.49
C PHE A 143 -5.46 -11.53 -2.51
N LEU A 144 -6.50 -11.77 -3.32
CA LEU A 144 -7.17 -13.04 -3.40
C LEU A 144 -6.55 -13.91 -4.49
N LYS A 145 -6.60 -15.23 -4.31
CA LYS A 145 -6.16 -16.18 -5.31
C LYS A 145 -7.24 -16.33 -6.36
N SER A 146 -6.86 -16.19 -7.62
CA SER A 146 -7.76 -16.45 -8.73
C SER A 146 -8.09 -17.95 -8.83
N PRO A 147 -9.35 -18.35 -8.99
CA PRO A 147 -9.72 -19.75 -9.18
C PRO A 147 -9.23 -20.31 -10.52
N ILE A 148 -8.87 -19.46 -11.47
CA ILE A 148 -8.27 -19.82 -12.76
C ILE A 148 -6.89 -19.19 -12.92
N ALA A 149 -6.00 -19.82 -13.70
CA ALA A 149 -4.63 -19.36 -13.88
C ALA A 149 -4.52 -17.98 -14.56
N ASP A 150 -5.47 -17.66 -15.44
CA ASP A 150 -5.58 -16.38 -16.14
C ASP A 150 -6.32 -15.37 -15.26
N ASP A 151 -5.56 -14.58 -14.50
CA ASP A 151 -6.08 -13.56 -13.58
C ASP A 151 -6.74 -12.37 -14.29
N VAL A 152 -6.34 -12.07 -15.52
CA VAL A 152 -6.99 -11.03 -16.35
C VAL A 152 -8.39 -11.50 -16.73
N ARG A 153 -8.50 -12.73 -17.24
CA ARG A 153 -9.81 -13.34 -17.57
C ARG A 153 -10.70 -13.46 -16.35
N PHE A 154 -10.15 -13.83 -15.19
CA PHE A 154 -10.91 -13.84 -13.94
C PHE A 154 -11.49 -12.47 -13.60
N CYS A 155 -10.70 -11.41 -13.70
CA CYS A 155 -11.19 -10.04 -13.47
C CYS A 155 -12.29 -9.63 -14.47
N GLU A 156 -12.23 -10.08 -15.74
CA GLU A 156 -13.30 -9.85 -16.71
C GLU A 156 -14.59 -10.62 -16.36
N ILE A 157 -14.47 -11.85 -15.84
CA ILE A 157 -15.64 -12.60 -15.34
C ILE A 157 -16.28 -11.87 -14.17
N CYS A 158 -15.49 -11.38 -13.22
CA CYS A 158 -15.97 -10.63 -12.05
C CYS A 158 -16.84 -9.42 -12.43
N LYS A 159 -16.55 -8.75 -13.55
CA LYS A 159 -17.32 -7.60 -14.03
C LYS A 159 -18.79 -7.96 -14.32
N LYS A 160 -19.11 -9.21 -14.71
CA LYS A 160 -20.48 -9.68 -14.92
C LYS A 160 -21.33 -9.60 -13.63
N TYR A 161 -20.65 -9.68 -12.49
CA TYR A 161 -21.24 -9.57 -11.14
C TYR A 161 -21.09 -8.17 -10.55
N ASN A 162 -20.68 -7.18 -11.34
CA ASN A 162 -20.34 -5.81 -10.87
C ASN A 162 -19.23 -5.78 -9.82
N ILE A 163 -18.32 -6.76 -9.83
CA ILE A 163 -17.15 -6.83 -8.98
C ILE A 163 -15.95 -6.34 -9.80
N LEU A 164 -15.30 -5.27 -9.34
CA LEU A 164 -14.14 -4.69 -9.99
C LEU A 164 -12.86 -5.07 -9.24
N LEU A 165 -12.02 -5.85 -9.90
CA LEU A 165 -10.72 -6.30 -9.39
C LEU A 165 -9.59 -5.80 -10.29
N VAL A 166 -8.39 -5.76 -9.74
CA VAL A 166 -7.17 -5.51 -10.52
C VAL A 166 -6.39 -6.83 -10.58
N PRO A 167 -6.03 -7.32 -11.79
CA PRO A 167 -5.30 -8.57 -11.93
C PRO A 167 -3.93 -8.51 -11.24
N GLY A 168 -3.54 -9.61 -10.61
CA GLY A 168 -2.30 -9.72 -9.86
C GLY A 168 -1.06 -9.62 -10.74
N SER A 169 -1.17 -9.99 -12.02
CA SER A 169 -0.12 -9.81 -13.02
C SER A 169 0.33 -8.34 -13.13
N ALA A 170 -0.56 -7.36 -12.93
CA ALA A 170 -0.22 -5.94 -12.85
C ALA A 170 0.70 -5.58 -11.65
N PHE A 171 0.82 -6.49 -10.68
CA PHE A 171 1.68 -6.38 -9.48
C PHE A 171 2.79 -7.45 -9.47
N GLY A 172 3.08 -8.07 -10.61
CA GLY A 172 4.11 -9.11 -10.73
C GLY A 172 3.70 -10.49 -10.17
N LYS A 173 2.41 -10.72 -9.87
CA LYS A 173 1.92 -11.98 -9.30
C LYS A 173 0.70 -12.49 -10.06
N SER A 174 0.94 -13.20 -11.16
CA SER A 174 -0.13 -13.88 -11.92
C SER A 174 -0.89 -14.92 -11.09
N GLY A 175 -2.15 -15.19 -11.44
CA GLY A 175 -3.03 -16.11 -10.72
C GLY A 175 -3.61 -15.53 -9.43
N TYR A 176 -3.55 -14.21 -9.26
CA TYR A 176 -4.14 -13.48 -8.13
C TYR A 176 -4.92 -12.25 -8.63
N ALA A 177 -5.73 -11.66 -7.75
CA ALA A 177 -6.38 -10.38 -8.01
C ALA A 177 -6.43 -9.53 -6.76
N ARG A 178 -6.31 -8.21 -6.92
CA ARG A 178 -6.40 -7.24 -5.84
C ARG A 178 -7.79 -6.65 -5.74
N LEU A 179 -8.38 -6.70 -4.56
CA LEU A 179 -9.63 -6.08 -4.18
C LEU A 179 -9.38 -5.00 -3.12
N SER A 180 -9.93 -3.81 -3.32
CA SER A 180 -9.91 -2.73 -2.32
C SER A 180 -11.18 -2.75 -1.47
N TYR A 181 -11.06 -2.53 -0.16
CA TYR A 181 -12.19 -2.37 0.77
C TYR A 181 -12.28 -0.98 1.40
N CYS A 182 -11.63 0.02 0.80
CA CYS A 182 -11.81 1.42 1.18
C CYS A 182 -13.10 2.02 0.58
N VAL A 183 -14.22 1.38 0.85
CA VAL A 183 -15.57 1.73 0.42
C VAL A 183 -16.53 1.72 1.62
N SER A 184 -17.78 2.13 1.45
CA SER A 184 -18.72 2.06 2.56
C SER A 184 -19.02 0.62 2.99
N TYR A 185 -19.25 0.42 4.28
CA TYR A 185 -19.66 -0.87 4.84
C TYR A 185 -20.85 -1.47 4.10
N ASN A 186 -21.88 -0.65 3.84
CA ASN A 186 -23.09 -1.08 3.14
C ASN A 186 -22.80 -1.56 1.71
N MET A 187 -21.79 -1.00 1.03
CA MET A 187 -21.39 -1.46 -0.31
C MET A 187 -20.79 -2.87 -0.24
N ILE A 188 -19.96 -3.15 0.78
CA ILE A 188 -19.39 -4.48 0.99
C ILE A 188 -20.51 -5.47 1.33
N GLU A 189 -21.41 -5.11 2.24
CA GLU A 189 -22.56 -5.94 2.60
C GLU A 189 -23.44 -6.27 1.39
N ALA A 190 -23.77 -5.26 0.59
CA ALA A 190 -24.56 -5.45 -0.63
C ALA A 190 -23.85 -6.33 -1.69
N SER A 191 -22.53 -6.38 -1.69
CA SER A 191 -21.74 -7.21 -2.63
C SER A 191 -21.76 -8.71 -2.28
N LYS A 192 -22.20 -9.09 -1.09
CA LYS A 192 -22.18 -10.48 -0.59
C LYS A 192 -22.78 -11.47 -1.58
N ARG A 193 -23.98 -11.18 -2.08
CA ARG A 193 -24.66 -12.05 -3.04
C ARG A 193 -23.84 -12.24 -4.32
N ALA A 194 -23.27 -11.16 -4.83
CA ALA A 194 -22.46 -11.18 -6.05
C ALA A 194 -21.22 -12.07 -5.91
N PHE A 195 -20.53 -12.02 -4.77
CA PHE A 195 -19.38 -12.88 -4.49
C PHE A 195 -19.77 -14.34 -4.34
N ILE A 196 -20.90 -14.63 -3.69
CA ILE A 196 -21.40 -16.00 -3.55
C ILE A 196 -21.77 -16.59 -4.93
N GLU A 197 -22.43 -15.81 -5.80
CA GLU A 197 -22.78 -16.24 -7.16
C GLU A 197 -21.52 -16.43 -8.02
N LEU A 198 -20.53 -15.54 -7.91
CA LEU A 198 -19.24 -15.68 -8.56
C LEU A 198 -18.52 -16.97 -8.11
N GLY A 199 -18.50 -17.24 -6.79
CA GLY A 199 -17.85 -18.43 -6.25
C GLY A 199 -18.42 -19.71 -6.84
N LYS A 200 -19.74 -19.79 -7.05
CA LYS A 200 -20.42 -20.95 -7.65
C LYS A 200 -20.00 -21.25 -9.10
N GLU A 201 -19.51 -20.24 -9.86
CA GLU A 201 -19.00 -20.51 -11.22
C GLU A 201 -17.72 -21.37 -11.22
N PHE A 202 -17.05 -21.51 -10.08
CA PHE A 202 -15.74 -22.16 -9.94
C PHE A 202 -15.74 -23.34 -8.95
N ILE A 203 -16.90 -23.66 -8.37
CA ILE A 203 -17.09 -24.87 -7.55
C ILE A 203 -17.67 -25.94 -8.47
N ASP A 204 -16.85 -26.95 -8.83
CA ASP A 204 -17.25 -28.16 -9.50
C ASP A 204 -18.04 -29.09 -8.54
#